data_da5d35f9a4c413e5c51fafea13545ad1
#
_entry.id   da5d35f9a4c413e5c51fafea13545ad1
#
_cell.length_a   1.000
_cell.length_b   1.000
_cell.length_c   1.000
_cell.angle_alpha   90.00
_cell.angle_beta   90.00
_cell.angle_gamma   90.00
#
_symmetry.space_group_name_H-M   'P 1'
#
loop_
_entity.id
_entity.type
_entity.pdbx_description
1 polymer ?
#
loop_
_entity_poly.entity_id
_entity_poly.type
_entity_poly.pdbx_seq_one_letter_code
_entity_poly.pdbx_strand_id
1 'polypeptide(L)'
;MAEGHRRRLRDKVLRHGVEVLKDHEFLELCLFSVHKRKNVNQIAHNLLDHFGSLADLCAASVDEITSVKDVGPATAEYIKLIPSIARGYLLHTTLKDKKKFDTIESIAERCVALLRGHTNEVFYMLCFDSSMHLIKDAKIAEGSAGTVGIDFRKVAEAVIGTSTTRVAVCHNHPTGTLVPSEQDAMATHQLTEYLQKMDIEFIDHIIVSGDRYIICKSIQFGEE
;
A
#
# COMPACT_ATOMS: atom_id res chain seq x y z
N MET A 1 -7.74 -5.46 -37.01
CA MET A 1 -6.35 -5.54 -36.45
C MET A 1 -6.29 -5.31 -34.93
N ALA A 2 -6.97 -4.33 -34.36
CA ALA A 2 -6.92 -4.07 -32.90
C ALA A 2 -7.45 -5.19 -32.01
N GLU A 3 -8.48 -5.91 -32.41
CA GLU A 3 -9.11 -6.98 -31.62
C GLU A 3 -8.20 -8.23 -31.51
N GLY A 4 -7.49 -8.58 -32.58
CA GLY A 4 -6.53 -9.68 -32.56
C GLY A 4 -5.32 -9.39 -31.65
N HIS A 5 -4.87 -8.13 -31.54
CA HIS A 5 -3.80 -7.74 -30.62
C HIS A 5 -4.27 -7.83 -29.16
N ARG A 6 -5.45 -7.31 -28.84
CA ARG A 6 -6.06 -7.39 -27.49
C ARG A 6 -6.20 -8.85 -27.02
N ARG A 7 -6.68 -9.71 -27.90
CA ARG A 7 -6.82 -11.14 -27.59
C ARG A 7 -5.46 -11.78 -27.31
N ARG A 8 -4.47 -11.56 -28.18
CA ARG A 8 -3.11 -12.10 -27.98
C ARG A 8 -2.50 -11.65 -26.64
N LEU A 9 -2.67 -10.38 -26.29
CA LEU A 9 -2.10 -9.83 -25.05
C LEU A 9 -2.78 -10.46 -23.81
N ARG A 10 -4.10 -10.59 -23.82
CA ARG A 10 -4.83 -11.30 -22.76
C ARG A 10 -4.43 -12.77 -22.67
N ASP A 11 -4.35 -13.47 -23.79
CA ASP A 11 -3.94 -14.88 -23.83
C ASP A 11 -2.50 -15.07 -23.31
N LYS A 12 -1.60 -14.12 -23.60
CA LYS A 12 -0.23 -14.09 -23.07
C LYS A 12 -0.20 -14.06 -21.55
N VAL A 13 -0.99 -13.16 -20.95
CA VAL A 13 -1.08 -13.05 -19.48
C VAL A 13 -1.75 -14.26 -18.83
N LEU A 14 -2.86 -14.74 -19.42
CA LEU A 14 -3.56 -15.90 -18.88
C LEU A 14 -2.73 -17.19 -18.88
N ARG A 15 -1.78 -17.31 -19.81
CA ARG A 15 -0.91 -18.49 -19.90
C ARG A 15 0.40 -18.37 -19.12
N HIS A 16 0.93 -17.17 -19.00
CA HIS A 16 2.32 -16.96 -18.54
C HIS A 16 2.47 -15.94 -17.40
N GLY A 17 1.36 -15.37 -16.90
CA GLY A 17 1.40 -14.33 -15.89
C GLY A 17 1.64 -12.93 -16.47
N VAL A 18 1.57 -11.94 -15.61
CA VAL A 18 1.75 -10.51 -15.96
C VAL A 18 3.23 -10.14 -16.13
N GLU A 19 4.11 -10.91 -15.54
CA GLU A 19 5.58 -10.70 -15.48
C GLU A 19 6.24 -10.78 -16.86
N VAL A 20 5.58 -11.42 -17.83
CA VAL A 20 6.08 -11.53 -19.22
C VAL A 20 5.78 -10.28 -20.06
N LEU A 21 5.02 -9.32 -19.53
CA LEU A 21 4.67 -8.10 -20.24
C LEU A 21 5.76 -7.05 -20.06
N LYS A 22 6.00 -6.28 -21.13
CA LYS A 22 6.70 -5.00 -21.03
C LYS A 22 5.75 -3.96 -20.46
N ASP A 23 6.27 -2.87 -19.91
CA ASP A 23 5.48 -1.81 -19.27
C ASP A 23 4.37 -1.26 -20.16
N HIS A 24 4.67 -0.99 -21.46
CA HIS A 24 3.66 -0.54 -22.41
C HIS A 24 2.58 -1.59 -22.66
N GLU A 25 2.93 -2.87 -22.73
CA GLU A 25 1.98 -3.97 -22.90
C GLU A 25 1.06 -4.10 -21.68
N PHE A 26 1.62 -3.93 -20.47
CA PHE A 26 0.86 -3.90 -19.24
C PHE A 26 -0.13 -2.73 -19.23
N LEU A 27 0.34 -1.53 -19.58
CA LEU A 27 -0.50 -0.35 -19.65
C LEU A 27 -1.59 -0.48 -20.71
N GLU A 28 -1.28 -1.02 -21.90
CA GLU A 28 -2.29 -1.34 -22.93
C GLU A 28 -3.37 -2.27 -22.38
N LEU A 29 -2.98 -3.34 -21.69
CA LEU A 29 -3.91 -4.29 -21.09
C LEU A 29 -4.90 -3.60 -20.15
N CYS A 30 -4.41 -2.70 -19.30
CA CYS A 30 -5.23 -1.89 -18.41
C CYS A 30 -6.17 -0.97 -19.20
N LEU A 31 -5.66 -0.27 -20.20
CA LEU A 31 -6.41 0.70 -21.00
C LEU A 31 -7.48 0.05 -21.91
N PHE A 32 -7.45 -1.24 -22.16
CA PHE A 32 -8.51 -1.94 -22.89
C PHE A 32 -9.88 -1.84 -22.20
N SER A 33 -9.91 -1.62 -20.90
CA SER A 33 -11.15 -1.46 -20.14
C SER A 33 -11.81 -0.11 -20.39
N VAL A 34 -11.03 0.94 -20.60
CA VAL A 34 -11.50 2.30 -20.88
C VAL A 34 -11.79 2.52 -22.38
N HIS A 35 -10.96 1.95 -23.23
CA HIS A 35 -11.02 2.15 -24.68
C HIS A 35 -11.46 0.87 -25.43
N LYS A 36 -12.75 0.67 -25.63
CA LYS A 36 -13.27 -0.56 -26.27
C LYS A 36 -12.82 -0.77 -27.73
N ARG A 37 -12.65 0.30 -28.50
CA ARG A 37 -12.39 0.24 -29.95
C ARG A 37 -11.12 0.96 -30.41
N LYS A 38 -10.55 1.86 -29.58
CA LYS A 38 -9.37 2.67 -29.92
C LYS A 38 -8.10 1.82 -29.81
N ASN A 39 -7.14 2.06 -30.69
CA ASN A 39 -5.79 1.55 -30.50
C ASN A 39 -5.12 2.31 -29.35
N VAL A 40 -4.76 1.63 -28.28
CA VAL A 40 -4.17 2.25 -27.08
C VAL A 40 -2.65 2.12 -27.01
N ASN A 41 -2.03 1.45 -28.00
CA ASN A 41 -0.58 1.26 -28.03
C ASN A 41 0.15 2.61 -28.02
N GLN A 42 -0.25 3.55 -28.89
CA GLN A 42 0.38 4.88 -28.94
C GLN A 42 0.13 5.67 -27.64
N ILE A 43 -1.04 5.53 -27.02
CA ILE A 43 -1.36 6.17 -25.74
C ILE A 43 -0.43 5.63 -24.64
N ALA A 44 -0.24 4.31 -24.59
CA ALA A 44 0.63 3.68 -23.62
C ALA A 44 2.10 4.15 -23.77
N HIS A 45 2.59 4.22 -25.01
CA HIS A 45 3.92 4.77 -25.27
C HIS A 45 4.03 6.25 -24.87
N ASN A 46 3.09 7.10 -25.29
CA ASN A 46 3.12 8.52 -24.94
C ASN A 46 3.14 8.76 -23.42
N LEU A 47 2.37 7.97 -22.67
CA LEU A 47 2.34 8.05 -21.20
C LEU A 47 3.69 7.64 -20.59
N LEU A 48 4.26 6.53 -21.03
CA LEU A 48 5.55 6.05 -20.50
C LEU A 48 6.72 6.96 -20.91
N ASP A 49 6.70 7.49 -22.12
CA ASP A 49 7.71 8.46 -22.58
C ASP A 49 7.64 9.77 -21.77
N HIS A 50 6.43 10.18 -21.34
CA HIS A 50 6.25 11.40 -20.56
C HIS A 50 6.63 11.22 -19.08
N PHE A 51 6.26 10.11 -18.46
CA PHE A 51 6.43 9.88 -17.01
C PHE A 51 7.65 9.03 -16.67
N GLY A 52 8.25 8.34 -17.62
CA GLY A 52 9.45 7.51 -17.45
C GLY A 52 9.17 6.11 -16.88
N SER A 53 8.21 5.96 -15.98
CA SER A 53 7.84 4.66 -15.40
C SER A 53 6.34 4.53 -15.11
N LEU A 54 5.87 3.28 -14.94
CA LEU A 54 4.50 3.01 -14.46
C LEU A 54 4.27 3.56 -13.04
N ALA A 55 5.29 3.55 -12.21
CA ALA A 55 5.19 4.06 -10.83
C ALA A 55 4.99 5.58 -10.83
N ASP A 56 5.79 6.32 -11.59
CA ASP A 56 5.67 7.78 -11.71
C ASP A 56 4.35 8.18 -12.37
N LEU A 57 3.91 7.45 -13.40
CA LEU A 57 2.60 7.63 -14.01
C LEU A 57 1.46 7.46 -12.99
N CYS A 58 1.50 6.43 -12.17
CA CYS A 58 0.48 6.20 -11.14
C CYS A 58 0.54 7.23 -10.00
N ALA A 59 1.71 7.80 -9.71
CA ALA A 59 1.89 8.85 -8.70
C ALA A 59 1.38 10.22 -9.18
N ALA A 60 1.48 10.52 -10.48
CA ALA A 60 1.10 11.79 -11.08
C ALA A 60 -0.37 12.18 -10.81
N SER A 61 -0.68 13.46 -10.82
CA SER A 61 -2.05 13.97 -10.69
C SER A 61 -2.90 13.68 -11.94
N VAL A 62 -4.22 13.73 -11.80
CA VAL A 62 -5.14 13.57 -12.94
C VAL A 62 -4.89 14.63 -14.01
N ASP A 63 -4.58 15.87 -13.59
CA ASP A 63 -4.33 16.99 -14.52
C ASP A 63 -3.03 16.76 -15.32
N GLU A 64 -1.97 16.28 -14.69
CA GLU A 64 -0.72 15.93 -15.37
C GLU A 64 -0.94 14.80 -16.38
N ILE A 65 -1.67 13.75 -15.99
CA ILE A 65 -1.96 12.62 -16.88
C ILE A 65 -2.81 13.06 -18.08
N THR A 66 -3.80 13.94 -17.88
CA THR A 66 -4.64 14.46 -18.97
C THR A 66 -3.92 15.42 -19.90
N SER A 67 -2.77 15.98 -19.49
CA SER A 67 -1.94 16.82 -20.37
C SER A 67 -1.29 16.02 -21.51
N VAL A 68 -1.20 14.69 -21.37
CA VAL A 68 -0.64 13.83 -22.39
C VAL A 68 -1.59 13.67 -23.58
N LYS A 69 -1.06 13.76 -24.78
CA LYS A 69 -1.84 13.68 -26.04
C LYS A 69 -2.70 12.40 -26.07
N ASP A 70 -3.95 12.58 -26.46
CA ASP A 70 -4.95 11.50 -26.61
C ASP A 70 -5.44 10.86 -25.30
N VAL A 71 -5.09 11.43 -24.15
CA VAL A 71 -5.52 11.00 -22.81
C VAL A 71 -6.62 11.93 -22.31
N GLY A 72 -7.79 11.37 -22.07
CA GLY A 72 -8.92 12.10 -21.48
C GLY A 72 -9.08 11.82 -19.98
N PRO A 73 -9.97 12.57 -19.29
CA PRO A 73 -10.19 12.43 -17.84
C PRO A 73 -10.50 10.99 -17.41
N ALA A 74 -11.38 10.29 -18.10
CA ALA A 74 -11.72 8.90 -17.79
C ALA A 74 -10.52 7.95 -17.85
N THR A 75 -9.55 8.22 -18.74
CA THR A 75 -8.32 7.44 -18.84
C THR A 75 -7.40 7.73 -17.66
N ALA A 76 -7.24 9.01 -17.30
CA ALA A 76 -6.42 9.43 -16.17
C ALA A 76 -6.99 8.91 -14.85
N GLU A 77 -8.29 9.05 -14.62
CA GLU A 77 -8.98 8.50 -13.45
C GLU A 77 -8.80 6.98 -13.33
N TYR A 78 -8.94 6.25 -14.45
CA TYR A 78 -8.73 4.80 -14.43
C TYR A 78 -7.29 4.41 -14.08
N ILE A 79 -6.29 5.14 -14.61
CA ILE A 79 -4.88 4.92 -14.26
C ILE A 79 -4.68 5.12 -12.74
N LYS A 80 -5.27 6.14 -12.14
CA LYS A 80 -5.22 6.40 -10.69
C LYS A 80 -5.91 5.30 -9.86
N LEU A 81 -6.87 4.57 -10.43
CA LEU A 81 -7.54 3.46 -9.75
C LEU A 81 -6.71 2.17 -9.73
N ILE A 82 -5.76 1.97 -10.67
CA ILE A 82 -4.98 0.73 -10.78
C ILE A 82 -4.28 0.36 -9.46
N PRO A 83 -3.50 1.26 -8.80
CA PRO A 83 -2.87 0.94 -7.53
C PRO A 83 -3.89 0.60 -6.42
N SER A 84 -5.02 1.30 -6.40
CA SER A 84 -6.09 1.06 -5.41
C SER A 84 -6.76 -0.30 -5.59
N ILE A 85 -7.00 -0.71 -6.84
CA ILE A 85 -7.56 -2.03 -7.17
C ILE A 85 -6.57 -3.13 -6.79
N ALA A 86 -5.29 -2.96 -7.13
CA ALA A 86 -4.24 -3.92 -6.78
C ALA A 86 -4.12 -4.09 -5.26
N ARG A 87 -4.10 -2.97 -4.52
CA ARG A 87 -4.10 -2.99 -3.06
C ARG A 87 -5.34 -3.68 -2.49
N GLY A 88 -6.53 -3.34 -3.00
CA GLY A 88 -7.78 -3.97 -2.58
C GLY A 88 -7.75 -5.50 -2.77
N TYR A 89 -7.26 -5.96 -3.91
CA TYR A 89 -7.08 -7.38 -4.16
C TYR A 89 -6.14 -8.05 -3.15
N LEU A 90 -4.98 -7.46 -2.90
CA LEU A 90 -4.00 -7.98 -1.93
C LEU A 90 -4.58 -8.01 -0.50
N LEU A 91 -5.29 -6.95 -0.09
CA LEU A 91 -5.95 -6.90 1.21
C LEU A 91 -7.00 -8.01 1.35
N HIS A 92 -7.82 -8.22 0.33
CA HIS A 92 -8.84 -9.27 0.36
C HIS A 92 -8.27 -10.68 0.32
N THR A 93 -7.19 -10.92 -0.39
CA THR A 93 -6.54 -12.24 -0.43
C THR A 93 -5.87 -12.59 0.88
N THR A 94 -5.28 -11.62 1.57
CA THR A 94 -4.70 -11.83 2.92
C THR A 94 -5.77 -12.00 4.03
N LEU A 95 -7.03 -11.57 3.78
CA LEU A 95 -8.15 -11.73 4.73
C LEU A 95 -9.00 -13.00 4.49
N LYS A 96 -8.88 -13.66 3.31
CA LYS A 96 -9.76 -14.76 2.90
C LYS A 96 -9.63 -16.01 3.76
N ASP A 97 -8.47 -16.24 4.31
CA ASP A 97 -8.33 -17.16 5.43
C ASP A 97 -8.47 -16.32 6.71
N LYS A 98 -9.15 -16.77 7.73
CA LYS A 98 -9.01 -16.30 9.12
C LYS A 98 -7.57 -16.61 9.56
N LYS A 99 -6.61 -16.00 8.86
CA LYS A 99 -5.19 -16.31 8.99
C LYS A 99 -4.77 -15.82 10.36
N LYS A 100 -4.39 -16.75 11.16
CA LYS A 100 -3.70 -16.50 12.40
C LYS A 100 -2.35 -15.87 12.03
N PHE A 101 -2.05 -14.72 12.60
CA PHE A 101 -0.78 -14.03 12.38
C PHE A 101 0.25 -14.53 13.40
N ASP A 102 0.72 -15.78 13.21
CA ASP A 102 1.59 -16.45 14.17
C ASP A 102 3.03 -15.96 14.17
N THR A 103 3.44 -15.23 13.13
CA THR A 103 4.80 -14.73 12.98
C THR A 103 4.80 -13.24 12.69
N ILE A 104 5.88 -12.57 13.08
CA ILE A 104 6.04 -11.14 12.81
C ILE A 104 6.14 -10.86 11.31
N GLU A 105 6.69 -11.80 10.53
CA GLU A 105 6.77 -11.70 9.08
C GLU A 105 5.39 -11.68 8.45
N SER A 106 4.44 -12.50 8.95
CA SER A 106 3.05 -12.49 8.45
C SER A 106 2.34 -11.15 8.73
N ILE A 107 2.66 -10.52 9.87
CA ILE A 107 2.19 -9.17 10.19
C ILE A 107 2.83 -8.14 9.24
N ALA A 108 4.14 -8.26 9.00
CA ALA A 108 4.87 -7.36 8.10
C ALA A 108 4.37 -7.45 6.64
N GLU A 109 4.09 -8.64 6.13
CA GLU A 109 3.45 -8.84 4.82
C GLU A 109 2.10 -8.13 4.74
N ARG A 110 1.30 -8.18 5.82
CA ARG A 110 0.05 -7.43 5.90
C ARG A 110 0.28 -5.92 5.87
N CYS A 111 1.29 -5.42 6.60
CA CYS A 111 1.67 -4.01 6.60
C CYS A 111 2.11 -3.54 5.20
N VAL A 112 2.91 -4.33 4.48
CA VAL A 112 3.28 -4.05 3.09
C VAL A 112 2.03 -3.96 2.20
N ALA A 113 1.09 -4.90 2.32
CA ALA A 113 -0.14 -4.88 1.54
C ALA A 113 -1.03 -3.64 1.85
N LEU A 114 -1.07 -3.20 3.12
CA LEU A 114 -1.80 -2.01 3.54
C LEU A 114 -1.20 -0.72 2.98
N LEU A 115 0.13 -0.61 3.01
CA LEU A 115 0.87 0.63 2.76
C LEU A 115 1.32 0.79 1.30
N ARG A 116 1.29 -0.27 0.52
CA ARG A 116 1.68 -0.24 -0.90
C ARG A 116 0.86 0.79 -1.69
N GLY A 117 1.56 1.62 -2.46
CA GLY A 117 0.95 2.62 -3.36
C GLY A 117 0.45 3.89 -2.68
N HIS A 118 0.72 4.08 -1.37
CA HIS A 118 0.57 5.38 -0.73
C HIS A 118 1.76 6.27 -1.05
N THR A 119 1.48 7.48 -1.52
CA THR A 119 2.48 8.52 -1.81
C THR A 119 2.75 9.45 -0.63
N ASN A 120 1.81 9.51 0.32
CA ASN A 120 1.95 10.21 1.59
C ASN A 120 2.34 9.21 2.68
N GLU A 121 2.86 9.71 3.81
CA GLU A 121 3.00 8.90 5.01
C GLU A 121 1.64 8.53 5.58
N VAL A 122 1.40 7.25 5.79
CA VAL A 122 0.17 6.74 6.39
C VAL A 122 0.52 5.80 7.54
N PHE A 123 -0.11 6.00 8.67
CA PHE A 123 0.08 5.21 9.88
C PHE A 123 -1.14 4.31 10.12
N TYR A 124 -0.91 3.01 10.16
CA TYR A 124 -1.93 2.01 10.47
C TYR A 124 -1.65 1.30 11.79
N MET A 125 -2.72 0.90 12.44
CA MET A 125 -2.73 0.02 13.60
C MET A 125 -3.49 -1.26 13.27
N LEU A 126 -2.87 -2.41 13.49
CA LEU A 126 -3.43 -3.74 13.31
C LEU A 126 -3.83 -4.27 14.68
N CYS A 127 -5.10 -4.57 14.84
CA CYS A 127 -5.69 -5.05 16.10
C CYS A 127 -5.92 -6.55 16.05
N PHE A 128 -5.40 -7.28 17.03
CA PHE A 128 -5.51 -8.75 17.12
C PHE A 128 -6.18 -9.17 18.42
N ASP A 129 -6.87 -10.32 18.36
CA ASP A 129 -7.35 -11.03 19.56
C ASP A 129 -6.22 -11.81 20.24
N SER A 130 -6.56 -12.45 21.38
CA SER A 130 -5.60 -13.27 22.14
C SER A 130 -5.07 -14.49 21.38
N SER A 131 -5.72 -14.89 20.31
CA SER A 131 -5.30 -16.00 19.43
C SER A 131 -4.59 -15.53 18.18
N MET A 132 -4.24 -14.24 18.09
CA MET A 132 -3.58 -13.60 16.92
C MET A 132 -4.43 -13.62 15.64
N HIS A 133 -5.75 -13.63 15.75
CA HIS A 133 -6.60 -13.34 14.61
C HIS A 133 -6.75 -11.83 14.44
N LEU A 134 -6.62 -11.36 13.22
CA LEU A 134 -6.81 -9.94 12.91
C LEU A 134 -8.29 -9.57 13.08
N ILE A 135 -8.56 -8.60 13.96
CA ILE A 135 -9.88 -8.01 14.18
C ILE A 135 -10.14 -6.92 13.15
N LYS A 136 -9.18 -6.00 13.00
CA LYS A 136 -9.24 -4.93 12.01
C LYS A 136 -7.88 -4.25 11.79
N ASP A 137 -7.77 -3.55 10.65
CA ASP A 137 -6.75 -2.54 10.37
C ASP A 137 -7.38 -1.16 10.55
N ALA A 138 -6.78 -0.30 11.36
CA ALA A 138 -7.26 1.05 11.61
C ALA A 138 -6.24 2.08 11.09
N LYS A 139 -6.66 2.97 10.19
CA LYS A 139 -5.84 4.11 9.78
C LYS A 139 -5.87 5.16 10.88
N ILE A 140 -4.73 5.38 11.52
CA ILE A 140 -4.57 6.30 12.66
C ILE A 140 -4.23 7.71 12.19
N ALA A 141 -3.32 7.82 11.22
CA ALA A 141 -2.89 9.12 10.73
C ALA A 141 -2.50 9.06 9.25
N GLU A 142 -2.52 10.22 8.59
CA GLU A 142 -2.03 10.43 7.23
C GLU A 142 -1.54 11.87 7.12
N GLY A 143 -0.39 12.09 6.50
CA GLY A 143 0.19 13.42 6.35
C GLY A 143 1.40 13.45 5.44
N SER A 144 2.12 14.58 5.43
CA SER A 144 3.40 14.71 4.74
C SER A 144 4.54 14.09 5.55
N ALA A 145 5.62 13.71 4.86
CA ALA A 145 6.79 13.06 5.44
C ALA A 145 7.30 13.80 6.70
N GLY A 146 7.47 13.06 7.78
CA GLY A 146 8.00 13.58 9.05
C GLY A 146 7.02 14.42 9.90
N THR A 147 5.71 14.42 9.58
CA THR A 147 4.72 15.22 10.34
C THR A 147 3.56 14.40 10.91
N VAL A 148 3.60 13.09 10.76
CA VAL A 148 2.49 12.22 11.18
C VAL A 148 2.55 11.93 12.67
N GLY A 149 1.91 12.77 13.48
CA GLY A 149 1.68 12.50 14.90
C GLY A 149 0.61 11.45 15.13
N ILE A 150 0.78 10.60 16.16
CA ILE A 150 -0.22 9.61 16.54
C ILE A 150 -1.46 10.29 17.12
N ASP A 151 -2.61 10.03 16.53
CA ASP A 151 -3.90 10.44 17.09
C ASP A 151 -4.37 9.39 18.11
N PHE A 152 -4.06 9.60 19.38
CA PHE A 152 -4.43 8.72 20.48
C PHE A 152 -5.94 8.53 20.66
N ARG A 153 -6.75 9.48 20.19
CA ARG A 153 -8.20 9.33 20.16
C ARG A 153 -8.60 8.23 19.19
N LYS A 154 -8.01 8.23 17.99
CA LYS A 154 -8.26 7.16 17.00
C LYS A 154 -7.71 5.81 17.46
N VAL A 155 -6.59 5.80 18.20
CA VAL A 155 -6.07 4.58 18.83
C VAL A 155 -7.11 4.02 19.80
N ALA A 156 -7.66 4.84 20.70
CA ALA A 156 -8.71 4.44 21.62
C ALA A 156 -9.97 3.95 20.89
N GLU A 157 -10.47 4.71 19.91
CA GLU A 157 -11.63 4.33 19.09
C GLU A 157 -11.42 3.01 18.34
N ALA A 158 -10.18 2.67 18.01
CA ALA A 158 -9.88 1.42 17.34
C ALA A 158 -9.96 0.20 18.25
N VAL A 159 -9.70 0.32 19.54
CA VAL A 159 -9.66 -0.82 20.48
C VAL A 159 -10.90 -0.89 21.37
N ILE A 160 -11.51 0.23 21.71
CA ILE A 160 -12.70 0.26 22.58
C ILE A 160 -13.85 -0.52 21.94
N GLY A 161 -14.48 -1.38 22.74
CA GLY A 161 -15.62 -2.21 22.30
C GLY A 161 -15.24 -3.37 21.39
N THR A 162 -13.95 -3.67 21.26
CA THR A 162 -13.45 -4.84 20.51
C THR A 162 -12.82 -5.86 21.46
N SER A 163 -12.54 -7.06 20.96
CA SER A 163 -11.76 -8.09 21.69
C SER A 163 -10.24 -7.94 21.47
N THR A 164 -9.77 -6.73 21.16
CA THR A 164 -8.36 -6.47 20.93
C THR A 164 -7.56 -6.64 22.21
N THR A 165 -6.56 -7.52 22.17
CA THR A 165 -5.59 -7.75 23.27
C THR A 165 -4.16 -7.47 22.82
N ARG A 166 -3.91 -7.41 21.53
CA ARG A 166 -2.59 -7.16 20.93
C ARG A 166 -2.67 -6.21 19.77
N VAL A 167 -1.64 -5.39 19.60
CA VAL A 167 -1.54 -4.39 18.56
C VAL A 167 -0.15 -4.40 17.94
N ALA A 168 -0.10 -4.41 16.62
CA ALA A 168 1.08 -3.99 15.85
C ALA A 168 0.78 -2.68 15.12
N VAL A 169 1.79 -1.89 14.84
CA VAL A 169 1.63 -0.68 14.04
C VAL A 169 2.57 -0.67 12.85
N CYS A 170 2.19 0.06 11.82
CA CYS A 170 3.07 0.28 10.69
C CYS A 170 2.84 1.64 10.04
N HIS A 171 3.89 2.15 9.41
CA HIS A 171 3.80 3.30 8.52
C HIS A 171 4.76 3.13 7.33
N ASN A 172 4.53 3.91 6.28
CA ASN A 172 5.40 3.90 5.11
C ASN A 172 6.32 5.12 5.08
N HIS A 173 7.53 4.92 4.55
CA HIS A 173 8.45 5.99 4.16
C HIS A 173 8.44 6.14 2.63
N PRO A 174 7.70 7.13 2.07
CA PRO A 174 7.63 7.35 0.62
C PRO A 174 8.98 7.68 -0.01
N THR A 175 9.90 8.24 0.78
CA THR A 175 11.27 8.63 0.35
C THR A 175 12.21 7.46 0.07
N GLY A 176 11.80 6.22 0.40
CA GLY A 176 12.59 5.02 0.13
C GLY A 176 13.52 4.55 1.26
N THR A 177 13.71 5.35 2.32
CA THR A 177 14.52 4.95 3.49
C THR A 177 13.76 3.96 4.36
N LEU A 178 14.49 3.01 4.98
CA LEU A 178 13.96 2.12 6.01
C LEU A 178 14.55 2.43 7.40
N VAL A 179 15.33 3.49 7.52
CA VAL A 179 15.91 3.90 8.81
C VAL A 179 14.82 4.60 9.62
N PRO A 180 14.49 4.12 10.85
CA PRO A 180 13.58 4.81 11.74
C PRO A 180 14.10 6.21 12.11
N SER A 181 13.21 7.18 12.16
CA SER A 181 13.52 8.50 12.67
C SER A 181 13.40 8.56 14.20
N GLU A 182 13.94 9.62 14.80
CA GLU A 182 13.72 9.90 16.23
C GLU A 182 12.23 10.06 16.57
N GLN A 183 11.46 10.63 15.64
CA GLN A 183 10.01 10.76 15.79
C GLN A 183 9.30 9.39 15.79
N ASP A 184 9.75 8.43 14.97
CA ASP A 184 9.21 7.07 14.98
C ASP A 184 9.50 6.36 16.31
N ALA A 185 10.70 6.56 16.87
CA ALA A 185 11.06 6.03 18.16
C ALA A 185 10.21 6.62 19.29
N MET A 186 10.04 7.93 19.32
CA MET A 186 9.20 8.64 20.30
C MET A 186 7.74 8.21 20.19
N ALA A 187 7.20 8.13 18.97
CA ALA A 187 5.84 7.71 18.70
C ALA A 187 5.61 6.25 19.16
N THR A 188 6.57 5.38 18.89
CA THR A 188 6.54 3.98 19.34
C THR A 188 6.53 3.88 20.87
N HIS A 189 7.37 4.65 21.54
CA HIS A 189 7.43 4.67 22.99
C HIS A 189 6.11 5.15 23.62
N GLN A 190 5.60 6.30 23.18
CA GLN A 190 4.34 6.87 23.67
C GLN A 190 3.15 5.92 23.44
N LEU A 191 3.10 5.26 22.26
CA LEU A 191 2.06 4.32 21.95
C LEU A 191 2.11 3.08 22.83
N THR A 192 3.33 2.56 23.07
CA THR A 192 3.54 1.40 23.96
C THR A 192 3.03 1.71 25.37
N GLU A 193 3.41 2.84 25.94
CA GLU A 193 2.91 3.26 27.26
C GLU A 193 1.39 3.46 27.29
N TYR A 194 0.84 4.00 26.21
CA TYR A 194 -0.61 4.23 26.12
C TYR A 194 -1.40 2.94 26.09
N LEU A 195 -0.97 1.98 25.24
CA LEU A 195 -1.60 0.66 25.12
C LEU A 195 -1.45 -0.18 26.39
N GLN A 196 -0.31 -0.08 27.07
CA GLN A 196 -0.08 -0.76 28.35
C GLN A 196 -1.08 -0.32 29.43
N LYS A 197 -1.46 0.99 29.47
CA LYS A 197 -2.49 1.50 30.37
C LYS A 197 -3.89 0.96 30.07
N MET A 198 -4.09 0.43 28.87
CA MET A 198 -5.34 -0.21 28.43
C MET A 198 -5.28 -1.74 28.50
N ASP A 199 -4.23 -2.31 29.09
CA ASP A 199 -3.98 -3.77 29.17
C ASP A 199 -3.90 -4.44 27.79
N ILE A 200 -3.30 -3.72 26.82
CA ILE A 200 -3.10 -4.18 25.44
C ILE A 200 -1.60 -4.36 25.19
N GLU A 201 -1.22 -5.55 24.74
CA GLU A 201 0.15 -5.88 24.38
C GLU A 201 0.55 -5.20 23.07
N PHE A 202 1.64 -4.43 23.10
CA PHE A 202 2.27 -3.90 21.90
C PHE A 202 3.24 -4.93 21.31
N ILE A 203 2.96 -5.39 20.09
CA ILE A 203 3.77 -6.40 19.39
C ILE A 203 5.02 -5.74 18.82
N ASP A 204 4.88 -4.87 17.84
CA ASP A 204 5.99 -4.20 17.15
C ASP A 204 5.54 -3.01 16.31
N HIS A 205 6.54 -2.25 15.83
CA HIS A 205 6.39 -1.20 14.84
C HIS A 205 7.12 -1.61 13.56
N ILE A 206 6.41 -1.67 12.43
CA ILE A 206 6.93 -2.08 11.13
C ILE A 206 6.99 -0.84 10.23
N ILE A 207 8.17 -0.52 9.71
CA ILE A 207 8.35 0.55 8.72
C ILE A 207 8.45 -0.07 7.34
N VAL A 208 7.66 0.44 6.39
CA VAL A 208 7.54 -0.09 5.03
C VAL A 208 8.04 0.93 4.02
N SER A 209 8.80 0.48 3.02
CA SER A 209 9.16 1.27 1.86
C SER A 209 9.11 0.42 0.59
N GLY A 210 8.12 0.68 -0.26
CA GLY A 210 7.80 -0.17 -1.40
C GLY A 210 7.40 -1.58 -0.94
N ASP A 211 8.18 -2.58 -1.34
CA ASP A 211 7.99 -4.00 -0.97
C ASP A 211 8.92 -4.44 0.17
N ARG A 212 9.73 -3.53 0.67
CA ARG A 212 10.68 -3.81 1.76
C ARG A 212 10.13 -3.30 3.08
N TYR A 213 10.55 -3.93 4.17
CA TYR A 213 10.17 -3.52 5.53
C TYR A 213 11.30 -3.76 6.52
N ILE A 214 11.21 -3.10 7.67
CA ILE A 214 11.99 -3.40 8.87
C ILE A 214 11.07 -3.52 10.07
N ILE A 215 11.54 -4.25 11.08
CA ILE A 215 10.88 -4.51 12.35
C ILE A 215 11.66 -3.76 13.43
N CYS A 216 11.03 -2.75 14.06
CA CYS A 216 11.75 -1.79 14.89
C CYS A 216 12.25 -2.37 16.23
N LYS A 217 11.55 -3.33 16.84
CA LYS A 217 12.03 -4.01 18.07
C LYS A 217 13.37 -4.72 17.89
N SER A 218 13.67 -5.13 16.65
CA SER A 218 14.96 -5.74 16.32
C SER A 218 16.09 -4.73 16.22
N ILE A 219 15.76 -3.44 16.17
CA ILE A 219 16.72 -2.34 16.17
C ILE A 219 16.75 -1.82 17.60
N GLN A 220 17.79 -2.21 18.37
CA GLN A 220 18.09 -1.55 19.62
C GLN A 220 18.37 -0.07 19.28
N PHE A 221 17.40 0.81 19.59
CA PHE A 221 17.67 2.24 19.62
C PHE A 221 18.77 2.40 20.69
N GLY A 222 19.98 2.76 20.25
CA GLY A 222 21.14 2.81 21.13
C GLY A 222 20.81 3.66 22.35
N GLU A 223 20.96 3.05 23.53
CA GLU A 223 21.16 3.78 24.76
C GLU A 223 22.52 4.46 24.65
N GLU A 224 22.54 5.78 24.40
CA GLU A 224 23.66 6.64 24.74
C GLU A 224 23.49 7.21 26.14
#